data_5da6e3301ec1fd62bc2e962bb10badd1
#
_entry.id   5da6e3301ec1fd62bc2e962bb10badd1
#
_cell.length_a   1.000
_cell.length_b   1.000
_cell.length_c   1.000
_cell.angle_alpha   90.00
_cell.angle_beta   90.00
_cell.angle_gamma   90.00
#
_symmetry.space_group_name_H-M   'P 1'
#
loop_
_entity.id
_entity.type
_entity.pdbx_description
1 polymer ?
#
loop_
_entity_poly.entity_id
_entity_poly.type
_entity_poly.pdbx_seq_one_letter_code
_entity_poly.pdbx_strand_id
1 'polypeptide(L)'
;YLLFLYLWIAVVYYYIYCAERSYNGTMALFWGTMAVIWIWDTVTGYTTLERSRKYDVLAYILLAMPFVYPLLSLARGLTFPGITSPVMPCSVVVFTIGLLLLFARKVNMFLVLFLCHWSLIGLSKTYFFHIPEDFLLASASVPALYLFFKEYFLNNLHKDTEPKAKLINLLLVSVCIALGVLLTVTMFLELTPLEK
;
A
#
# COMPACT_ATOMS: atom_id res chain seq x y z
N TYR A 1 11.06 0.58 11.40
CA TYR A 1 10.13 -0.55 11.54
C TYR A 1 9.38 -0.85 10.22
N LEU A 2 8.66 0.11 9.63
CA LEU A 2 7.94 -0.09 8.36
C LEU A 2 8.86 -0.56 7.25
N LEU A 3 10.01 0.10 7.04
CA LEU A 3 11.01 -0.31 6.06
C LEU A 3 11.37 -1.79 6.20
N PHE A 4 11.62 -2.26 7.43
CA PHE A 4 11.92 -3.65 7.70
C PHE A 4 10.75 -4.57 7.31
N LEU A 5 9.51 -4.20 7.62
CA LEU A 5 8.33 -4.98 7.23
C LEU A 5 8.17 -5.10 5.71
N TYR A 6 8.37 -4.00 4.98
CA TYR A 6 8.29 -4.01 3.51
C TYR A 6 9.37 -4.89 2.90
N LEU A 7 10.60 -4.81 3.41
CA LEU A 7 11.71 -5.66 2.96
C LEU A 7 11.46 -7.14 3.31
N TRP A 8 10.96 -7.41 4.51
CA TRP A 8 10.58 -8.75 4.95
C TRP A 8 9.50 -9.35 4.03
N ILE A 9 8.47 -8.59 3.70
CA ILE A 9 7.40 -9.05 2.79
C ILE A 9 7.97 -9.33 1.40
N ALA A 10 8.83 -8.46 0.87
CA ALA A 10 9.44 -8.65 -0.44
C ALA A 10 10.28 -9.93 -0.49
N VAL A 11 11.21 -10.10 0.44
CA VAL A 11 12.22 -11.16 0.40
C VAL A 11 11.68 -12.45 1.02
N VAL A 12 11.22 -12.37 2.28
CA VAL A 12 10.86 -13.60 3.01
C VAL A 12 9.51 -14.12 2.56
N TYR A 13 8.49 -13.26 2.54
CA TYR A 13 7.14 -13.72 2.21
C TYR A 13 6.99 -14.08 0.73
N TYR A 14 7.31 -13.17 -0.20
CA TYR A 14 7.11 -13.45 -1.63
C TYR A 14 8.24 -14.24 -2.26
N TYR A 15 9.49 -13.85 -2.08
CA TYR A 15 10.60 -14.50 -2.78
C TYR A 15 10.93 -15.89 -2.23
N ILE A 16 10.83 -16.11 -0.91
CA ILE A 16 11.17 -17.39 -0.27
C ILE A 16 9.93 -18.27 -0.08
N TYR A 17 8.95 -17.84 0.72
CA TYR A 17 7.79 -18.67 1.07
C TYR A 17 6.80 -18.88 -0.07
N CYS A 18 6.59 -17.88 -0.93
CA CYS A 18 5.71 -17.99 -2.07
C CYS A 18 6.43 -18.38 -3.37
N ALA A 19 7.66 -18.91 -3.30
CA ALA A 19 8.52 -19.21 -4.46
C ALA A 19 7.84 -20.09 -5.53
N GLU A 20 6.96 -21.00 -5.13
CA GLU A 20 6.26 -21.90 -6.04
C GLU A 20 5.12 -21.22 -6.85
N ARG A 21 4.73 -20.01 -6.46
CA ARG A 21 3.65 -19.30 -7.16
C ARG A 21 4.20 -18.54 -8.36
N SER A 22 3.52 -18.63 -9.50
CA SER A 22 3.95 -18.00 -10.77
C SER A 22 4.14 -16.48 -10.66
N TYR A 23 3.36 -15.81 -9.81
CA TYR A 23 3.40 -14.35 -9.63
C TYR A 23 4.31 -13.86 -8.49
N ASN A 24 5.07 -14.74 -7.84
CA ASN A 24 5.91 -14.38 -6.68
C ASN A 24 6.96 -13.32 -7.01
N GLY A 25 7.61 -13.42 -8.17
CA GLY A 25 8.65 -12.50 -8.62
C GLY A 25 8.11 -11.08 -8.80
N THR A 26 6.97 -10.92 -9.45
CA THR A 26 6.31 -9.61 -9.66
C THR A 26 5.88 -9.00 -8.32
N MET A 27 5.34 -9.82 -7.40
CA MET A 27 4.99 -9.37 -6.06
C MET A 27 6.23 -8.97 -5.24
N ALA A 28 7.30 -9.77 -5.27
CA ALA A 28 8.55 -9.45 -4.60
C ALA A 28 9.15 -8.15 -5.14
N LEU A 29 9.14 -7.94 -6.46
CA LEU A 29 9.59 -6.71 -7.09
C LEU A 29 8.75 -5.49 -6.63
N PHE A 30 7.43 -5.63 -6.61
CA PHE A 30 6.53 -4.57 -6.14
C PHE A 30 6.89 -4.14 -4.70
N TRP A 31 6.96 -5.10 -3.78
CA TRP A 31 7.29 -4.83 -2.37
C TRP A 31 8.73 -4.37 -2.18
N GLY A 32 9.66 -4.86 -2.99
CA GLY A 32 11.04 -4.38 -3.04
C GLY A 32 11.12 -2.91 -3.46
N THR A 33 10.35 -2.51 -4.48
CA THR A 33 10.25 -1.12 -4.92
C THR A 33 9.68 -0.23 -3.79
N MET A 34 8.65 -0.69 -3.08
CA MET A 34 8.13 -0.01 -1.90
C MET A 34 9.19 0.18 -0.82
N ALA A 35 9.99 -0.85 -0.54
CA ALA A 35 11.08 -0.77 0.43
C ALA A 35 12.15 0.26 0.00
N VAL A 36 12.51 0.30 -1.28
CA VAL A 36 13.45 1.29 -1.83
C VAL A 36 12.90 2.71 -1.68
N ILE A 37 11.60 2.92 -1.96
CA ILE A 37 10.96 4.23 -1.77
C ILE A 37 11.00 4.64 -0.28
N TRP A 38 10.79 3.70 0.66
CA TRP A 38 10.92 3.97 2.08
C TRP A 38 12.34 4.33 2.50
N ILE A 39 13.37 3.66 1.93
CA ILE A 39 14.78 4.02 2.15
C ILE A 39 15.03 5.44 1.68
N TRP A 40 14.64 5.74 0.45
CA TRP A 40 14.81 7.07 -0.13
C TRP A 40 14.08 8.15 0.69
N ASP A 41 12.85 7.90 1.08
CA ASP A 41 12.07 8.82 1.90
C ASP A 41 12.71 9.09 3.27
N THR A 42 13.24 8.03 3.90
CA THR A 42 13.95 8.13 5.19
C THR A 42 15.27 8.91 5.06
N VAL A 43 16.03 8.68 3.98
CA VAL A 43 17.31 9.37 3.73
C VAL A 43 17.08 10.84 3.41
N THR A 44 16.06 11.16 2.61
CA THR A 44 15.74 12.54 2.22
C THR A 44 14.97 13.30 3.30
N GLY A 45 14.37 12.61 4.27
CA GLY A 45 13.51 13.20 5.27
C GLY A 45 12.28 13.91 4.70
N TYR A 46 11.79 13.44 3.52
CA TYR A 46 10.70 14.10 2.82
C TYR A 46 9.37 13.98 3.58
N THR A 47 9.05 12.79 4.08
CA THR A 47 7.88 12.60 4.94
C THR A 47 8.17 13.15 6.34
N THR A 48 7.44 14.17 6.75
CA THR A 48 7.55 14.74 8.09
C THR A 48 6.50 14.14 8.99
N LEU A 49 6.96 13.45 10.04
CA LEU A 49 6.09 12.79 11.01
C LEU A 49 5.77 13.77 12.17
N GLU A 50 4.61 14.38 12.09
CA GLU A 50 4.05 15.23 13.13
C GLU A 50 2.63 14.77 13.42
N ARG A 51 2.24 14.78 14.70
CA ARG A 51 0.89 14.38 15.10
C ARG A 51 -0.16 15.30 14.45
N SER A 52 -0.97 14.73 13.56
CA SER A 52 -2.11 15.41 12.95
C SER A 52 -3.41 14.91 13.61
N ARG A 53 -4.25 15.81 14.09
CA ARG A 53 -5.55 15.44 14.67
C ARG A 53 -6.71 15.49 13.67
N LYS A 54 -6.41 15.84 12.42
CA LYS A 54 -7.42 16.14 11.40
C LYS A 54 -8.25 14.92 11.01
N TYR A 55 -7.63 13.74 10.99
CA TYR A 55 -8.23 12.49 10.50
C TYR A 55 -8.15 11.35 11.52
N ASP A 56 -8.17 11.67 12.81
CA ASP A 56 -7.97 10.73 13.90
C ASP A 56 -8.89 9.51 13.80
N VAL A 57 -10.18 9.71 13.61
CA VAL A 57 -11.16 8.62 13.60
C VAL A 57 -10.84 7.61 12.52
N LEU A 58 -10.63 8.07 11.27
CA LEU A 58 -10.27 7.20 10.16
C LEU A 58 -8.93 6.52 10.39
N ALA A 59 -7.93 7.26 10.86
CA ALA A 59 -6.61 6.74 11.14
C ALA A 59 -6.64 5.61 12.20
N TYR A 60 -7.36 5.79 13.29
CA TYR A 60 -7.50 4.75 14.33
C TYR A 60 -8.26 3.51 13.83
N ILE A 61 -9.30 3.70 13.02
CA ILE A 61 -9.99 2.57 12.38
C ILE A 61 -9.00 1.77 11.54
N LEU A 62 -8.22 2.44 10.68
CA LEU A 62 -7.22 1.77 9.83
C LEU A 62 -6.10 1.09 10.63
N LEU A 63 -5.65 1.69 11.73
CA LEU A 63 -4.65 1.08 12.61
C LEU A 63 -5.19 -0.15 13.35
N ALA A 64 -6.48 -0.20 13.65
CA ALA A 64 -7.12 -1.34 14.31
C ALA A 64 -7.44 -2.49 13.33
N MET A 65 -7.65 -2.20 12.04
CA MET A 65 -8.05 -3.18 11.00
C MET A 65 -7.15 -4.43 10.94
N PRO A 66 -5.80 -4.35 10.98
CA PRO A 66 -4.94 -5.53 10.96
C PRO A 66 -5.25 -6.56 12.06
N PHE A 67 -5.79 -6.11 13.17
CA PHE A 67 -6.19 -6.97 14.29
C PHE A 67 -7.61 -7.54 14.09
N VAL A 68 -8.43 -6.89 13.28
CA VAL A 68 -9.76 -7.37 12.90
C VAL A 68 -9.69 -8.50 11.88
N TYR A 69 -8.71 -8.49 10.95
CA TYR A 69 -8.54 -9.53 9.94
C TYR A 69 -8.49 -10.96 10.52
N PRO A 70 -7.64 -11.28 11.51
CA PRO A 70 -7.64 -12.61 12.12
C PRO A 70 -8.98 -12.99 12.74
N LEU A 71 -9.67 -12.04 13.36
CA LEU A 71 -10.99 -12.27 13.98
C LEU A 71 -12.05 -12.62 12.94
N LEU A 72 -12.04 -11.96 11.77
CA LEU A 72 -12.93 -12.28 10.66
C LEU A 72 -12.63 -13.67 10.09
N SER A 73 -11.35 -14.03 9.94
CA SER A 73 -10.94 -15.38 9.49
C SER A 73 -11.44 -16.46 10.46
N LEU A 74 -11.31 -16.23 11.76
CA LEU A 74 -11.82 -17.14 12.80
C LEU A 74 -13.34 -17.25 12.75
N ALA A 75 -14.05 -16.14 12.58
CA ALA A 75 -15.52 -16.12 12.48
C ALA A 75 -16.03 -16.90 11.25
N ARG A 76 -15.22 -17.01 10.19
CA ARG A 76 -15.49 -17.85 9.01
C ARG A 76 -15.14 -19.31 9.21
N GLY A 77 -14.67 -19.70 10.38
CA GLY A 77 -14.27 -21.08 10.70
C GLY A 77 -12.89 -21.48 10.19
N LEU A 78 -12.06 -20.53 9.76
CA LEU A 78 -10.68 -20.81 9.38
C LEU A 78 -9.84 -21.08 10.63
N THR A 79 -8.99 -22.13 10.56
CA THR A 79 -8.07 -22.49 11.63
C THR A 79 -6.62 -22.24 11.16
N PHE A 80 -5.68 -22.25 12.11
CA PHE A 80 -4.26 -22.18 11.76
C PHE A 80 -3.86 -23.37 10.85
N PRO A 81 -3.10 -23.18 9.78
CA PRO A 81 -2.38 -21.96 9.35
C PRO A 81 -3.16 -21.04 8.38
N GLY A 82 -4.43 -21.31 8.08
CA GLY A 82 -5.25 -20.53 7.12
C GLY A 82 -5.76 -19.19 7.63
N ILE A 83 -5.46 -18.82 8.89
CA ILE A 83 -5.88 -17.53 9.47
C ILE A 83 -5.05 -16.40 8.89
N THR A 84 -5.71 -15.29 8.54
CA THR A 84 -5.01 -14.07 8.12
C THR A 84 -4.17 -13.49 9.27
N SER A 85 -2.94 -13.09 8.97
CA SER A 85 -2.02 -12.52 9.98
C SER A 85 -2.04 -11.00 9.95
N PRO A 86 -1.84 -10.30 11.08
CA PRO A 86 -1.63 -8.85 11.11
C PRO A 86 -0.43 -8.35 10.31
N VAL A 87 0.54 -9.23 10.04
CA VAL A 87 1.75 -8.94 9.23
C VAL A 87 1.60 -9.34 7.76
N MET A 88 0.41 -9.73 7.31
CA MET A 88 0.16 -9.96 5.88
C MET A 88 0.25 -8.66 5.07
N PRO A 89 0.59 -8.75 3.77
CA PRO A 89 0.72 -7.59 2.90
C PRO A 89 -0.45 -6.60 3.00
N CYS A 90 -1.69 -7.07 2.94
CA CYS A 90 -2.88 -6.22 3.00
C CYS A 90 -3.01 -5.50 4.35
N SER A 91 -2.77 -6.21 5.44
CA SER A 91 -2.78 -5.66 6.80
C SER A 91 -1.71 -4.57 6.99
N VAL A 92 -0.50 -4.80 6.48
CA VAL A 92 0.60 -3.84 6.55
C VAL A 92 0.29 -2.57 5.76
N VAL A 93 -0.35 -2.68 4.59
CA VAL A 93 -0.78 -1.51 3.79
C VAL A 93 -1.81 -0.68 4.53
N VAL A 94 -2.88 -1.31 5.06
CA VAL A 94 -3.91 -0.61 5.84
C VAL A 94 -3.30 0.08 7.06
N PHE A 95 -2.43 -0.62 7.79
CA PHE A 95 -1.70 -0.05 8.92
C PHE A 95 -0.85 1.16 8.53
N THR A 96 -0.12 1.06 7.41
CA THR A 96 0.72 2.14 6.90
C THR A 96 -0.11 3.37 6.54
N ILE A 97 -1.24 3.18 5.85
CA ILE A 97 -2.16 4.28 5.52
C ILE A 97 -2.67 4.95 6.80
N GLY A 98 -3.10 4.17 7.78
CA GLY A 98 -3.56 4.70 9.07
C GLY A 98 -2.48 5.49 9.81
N LEU A 99 -1.25 4.97 9.83
CA LEU A 99 -0.11 5.63 10.46
C LEU A 99 0.26 6.94 9.76
N LEU A 100 0.26 6.97 8.43
CA LEU A 100 0.51 8.18 7.66
C LEU A 100 -0.59 9.24 7.90
N LEU A 101 -1.86 8.85 7.94
CA LEU A 101 -2.96 9.78 8.26
C LEU A 101 -2.84 10.36 9.68
N LEU A 102 -2.33 9.56 10.63
CA LEU A 102 -2.24 9.97 12.03
C LEU A 102 -1.05 10.90 12.29
N PHE A 103 0.08 10.63 11.65
CA PHE A 103 1.36 11.28 11.99
C PHE A 103 1.99 12.08 10.85
N ALA A 104 1.59 11.92 9.60
CA ALA A 104 2.27 12.62 8.53
C ALA A 104 1.61 13.96 8.21
N ARG A 105 2.39 15.05 8.35
CA ARG A 105 2.00 16.38 7.87
C ARG A 105 2.27 16.54 6.38
N LYS A 106 3.37 15.95 5.92
CA LYS A 106 3.78 15.91 4.51
C LYS A 106 4.11 14.47 4.18
N VAL A 107 3.53 13.94 3.12
CA VAL A 107 3.66 12.53 2.72
C VAL A 107 4.31 12.45 1.35
N ASN A 108 5.20 11.47 1.18
CA ASN A 108 5.77 11.14 -0.10
C ASN A 108 4.69 10.54 -1.02
N MET A 109 4.43 11.22 -2.14
CA MET A 109 3.38 10.84 -3.07
C MET A 109 3.65 9.49 -3.74
N PHE A 110 4.92 9.10 -3.90
CA PHE A 110 5.27 7.78 -4.43
C PHE A 110 4.81 6.65 -3.53
N LEU A 111 4.98 6.80 -2.21
CA LEU A 111 4.43 5.84 -1.24
C LEU A 111 2.92 5.72 -1.38
N VAL A 112 2.23 6.85 -1.45
CA VAL A 112 0.76 6.89 -1.58
C VAL A 112 0.30 6.20 -2.86
N LEU A 113 0.96 6.45 -3.99
CA LEU A 113 0.64 5.82 -5.26
C LEU A 113 0.80 4.30 -5.22
N PHE A 114 1.89 3.80 -4.65
CA PHE A 114 2.09 2.36 -4.51
C PHE A 114 1.10 1.72 -3.53
N LEU A 115 0.78 2.37 -2.42
CA LEU A 115 -0.29 1.94 -1.51
C LEU A 115 -1.64 1.86 -2.25
N CYS A 116 -1.92 2.81 -3.14
CA CYS A 116 -3.12 2.81 -4.00
C CYS A 116 -3.14 1.58 -4.93
N HIS A 117 -2.04 1.32 -5.63
CA HIS A 117 -1.94 0.16 -6.52
C HIS A 117 -2.13 -1.15 -5.76
N TRP A 118 -1.55 -1.28 -4.56
CA TRP A 118 -1.78 -2.46 -3.73
C TRP A 118 -3.25 -2.63 -3.33
N SER A 119 -3.95 -1.54 -3.06
CA SER A 119 -5.38 -1.58 -2.74
C SER A 119 -6.23 -2.05 -3.91
N LEU A 120 -5.86 -1.67 -5.14
CA LEU A 120 -6.49 -2.18 -6.37
C LEU A 120 -6.19 -3.67 -6.58
N ILE A 121 -4.97 -4.11 -6.29
CA ILE A 121 -4.59 -5.53 -6.31
C ILE A 121 -5.39 -6.31 -5.26
N GLY A 122 -5.57 -5.77 -4.06
CA GLY A 122 -6.42 -6.37 -3.02
C GLY A 122 -7.86 -6.56 -3.48
N LEU A 123 -8.41 -5.58 -4.19
CA LEU A 123 -9.76 -5.71 -4.76
C LEU A 123 -9.84 -6.85 -5.79
N SER A 124 -8.83 -7.01 -6.64
CA SER A 124 -8.78 -8.13 -7.59
C SER A 124 -8.67 -9.49 -6.89
N LYS A 125 -7.88 -9.57 -5.82
CA LYS A 125 -7.77 -10.79 -5.01
C LYS A 125 -9.09 -11.20 -4.35
N THR A 126 -9.92 -10.25 -3.96
CA THR A 126 -11.27 -10.54 -3.45
C THR A 126 -12.08 -11.33 -4.47
N TYR A 127 -11.97 -10.95 -5.75
CA TYR A 127 -12.66 -11.63 -6.84
C TYR A 127 -12.04 -12.99 -7.17
N PHE A 128 -10.71 -13.04 -7.43
CA PHE A 128 -10.04 -14.25 -7.90
C PHE A 128 -9.81 -15.32 -6.81
N PHE A 129 -9.55 -14.92 -5.59
CA PHE A 129 -9.22 -15.85 -4.49
C PHE A 129 -10.31 -15.98 -3.43
N HIS A 130 -11.45 -15.31 -3.62
CA HIS A 130 -12.57 -15.31 -2.66
C HIS A 130 -12.13 -14.95 -1.23
N ILE A 131 -11.25 -13.95 -1.10
CA ILE A 131 -10.77 -13.42 0.17
C ILE A 131 -11.54 -12.12 0.48
N PRO A 132 -12.73 -12.20 1.11
CA PRO A 132 -13.58 -11.03 1.34
C PRO A 132 -12.94 -10.01 2.30
N GLU A 133 -11.99 -10.42 3.11
CA GLU A 133 -11.22 -9.53 3.99
C GLU A 133 -10.49 -8.45 3.19
N ASP A 134 -9.99 -8.75 1.99
CA ASP A 134 -9.30 -7.78 1.14
C ASP A 134 -10.23 -6.68 0.59
N PHE A 135 -11.55 -6.89 0.61
CA PHE A 135 -12.52 -5.83 0.32
C PHE A 135 -12.47 -4.71 1.36
N LEU A 136 -12.17 -5.02 2.62
CA LEU A 136 -11.95 -4.02 3.67
C LEU A 136 -10.75 -3.13 3.36
N LEU A 137 -9.67 -3.69 2.81
CA LEU A 137 -8.52 -2.93 2.35
C LEU A 137 -8.93 -1.90 1.27
N ALA A 138 -9.65 -2.35 0.24
CA ALA A 138 -10.07 -1.48 -0.86
C ALA A 138 -11.02 -0.38 -0.38
N SER A 139 -12.04 -0.72 0.42
CA SER A 139 -13.03 0.23 0.92
C SER A 139 -12.45 1.27 1.88
N ALA A 140 -11.48 0.88 2.72
CA ALA A 140 -10.86 1.78 3.67
C ALA A 140 -9.77 2.66 3.03
N SER A 141 -9.06 2.16 2.03
CA SER A 141 -7.99 2.91 1.37
C SER A 141 -8.48 3.99 0.40
N VAL A 142 -9.64 3.80 -0.24
CA VAL A 142 -10.20 4.80 -1.17
C VAL A 142 -10.39 6.18 -0.53
N PRO A 143 -11.10 6.35 0.60
CA PRO A 143 -11.22 7.65 1.24
C PRO A 143 -9.87 8.19 1.73
N ALA A 144 -8.98 7.33 2.24
CA ALA A 144 -7.66 7.74 2.69
C ALA A 144 -6.80 8.28 1.54
N LEU A 145 -6.82 7.62 0.39
CA LEU A 145 -6.12 8.06 -0.81
C LEU A 145 -6.64 9.41 -1.31
N TYR A 146 -7.96 9.57 -1.34
CA TYR A 146 -8.56 10.87 -1.67
C TYR A 146 -8.03 11.98 -0.75
N LEU A 147 -7.93 11.73 0.55
CA LEU A 147 -7.40 12.71 1.52
C LEU A 147 -5.92 13.03 1.25
N PHE A 148 -5.09 12.02 0.98
CA PHE A 148 -3.69 12.25 0.64
C PHE A 148 -3.52 13.06 -0.65
N PHE A 149 -4.27 12.76 -1.70
CA PHE A 149 -4.25 13.54 -2.92
C PHE A 149 -4.72 14.98 -2.68
N LYS A 150 -5.79 15.18 -1.94
CA LYS A 150 -6.28 16.49 -1.56
C LYS A 150 -5.22 17.31 -0.82
N GLU A 151 -4.58 16.73 0.20
CA GLU A 151 -3.52 17.39 0.97
C GLU A 151 -2.29 17.67 0.10
N TYR A 152 -1.90 16.73 -0.77
CA TYR A 152 -0.80 16.94 -1.71
C TYR A 152 -1.06 18.12 -2.64
N PHE A 153 -2.24 18.18 -3.27
CA PHE A 153 -2.61 19.30 -4.16
C PHE A 153 -2.70 20.62 -3.40
N LEU A 154 -3.25 20.62 -2.20
CA LEU A 154 -3.33 21.83 -1.38
C LEU A 154 -1.96 22.34 -0.93
N ASN A 155 -1.04 21.44 -0.58
CA ASN A 155 0.26 21.81 0.00
C ASN A 155 1.37 22.01 -1.04
N ASN A 156 1.39 21.25 -2.15
CA ASN A 156 2.52 21.24 -3.10
C ASN A 156 2.24 21.96 -4.42
N LEU A 157 0.99 22.24 -4.76
CA LEU A 157 0.63 22.96 -5.99
C LEU A 157 0.30 24.45 -5.74
N HIS A 158 0.74 24.99 -4.61
CA HIS A 158 0.62 26.42 -4.34
C HIS A 158 1.31 27.25 -5.43
N LYS A 159 0.79 28.47 -5.66
CA LYS A 159 1.21 29.39 -6.74
C LYS A 159 2.72 29.72 -6.76
N ASP A 160 3.41 29.55 -5.65
CA ASP A 160 4.79 30.02 -5.44
C ASP A 160 5.87 28.98 -5.77
N THR A 161 5.50 27.78 -6.26
CA THR A 161 6.49 26.77 -6.67
C THR A 161 7.04 27.09 -8.07
N GLU A 162 8.37 27.06 -8.22
CA GLU A 162 9.01 27.31 -9.53
C GLU A 162 8.47 26.36 -10.62
N PRO A 163 8.28 26.85 -11.86
CA PRO A 163 7.71 26.06 -12.97
C PRO A 163 8.49 24.79 -13.27
N LYS A 164 9.84 24.83 -13.16
CA LYS A 164 10.71 23.67 -13.39
C LYS A 164 10.47 22.57 -12.34
N ALA A 165 10.31 22.94 -11.07
CA ALA A 165 10.03 21.98 -10.01
C ALA A 165 8.65 21.32 -10.17
N LYS A 166 7.64 22.07 -10.65
CA LYS A 166 6.32 21.52 -10.99
C LYS A 166 6.40 20.48 -12.10
N LEU A 167 7.16 20.77 -13.16
CA LEU A 167 7.35 19.84 -14.29
C LEU A 167 8.05 18.55 -13.86
N ILE A 168 9.13 18.67 -13.09
CA ILE A 168 9.86 17.50 -12.57
C ILE A 168 8.95 16.64 -11.69
N ASN A 169 8.20 17.24 -10.77
CA ASN A 169 7.25 16.53 -9.91
C ASN A 169 6.16 15.83 -10.73
N LEU A 170 5.63 16.50 -11.76
CA LEU A 170 4.64 15.91 -12.65
C LEU A 170 5.20 14.72 -13.41
N LEU A 171 6.41 14.83 -13.96
CA LEU A 171 7.10 13.72 -14.65
C LEU A 171 7.34 12.53 -13.72
N LEU A 172 7.84 12.77 -12.51
CA LEU A 172 8.09 11.73 -11.52
C LEU A 172 6.79 11.02 -11.12
N VAL A 173 5.72 11.76 -10.87
CA VAL A 173 4.39 11.18 -10.56
C VAL A 173 3.88 10.36 -11.75
N SER A 174 4.04 10.85 -12.98
CA SER A 174 3.62 10.13 -14.20
C SER A 174 4.39 8.83 -14.38
N VAL A 175 5.71 8.82 -14.14
CA VAL A 175 6.55 7.62 -14.18
C VAL A 175 6.11 6.61 -13.12
N CYS A 176 5.82 7.07 -11.89
CA CYS A 176 5.31 6.19 -10.83
C CYS A 176 3.95 5.57 -11.17
N ILE A 177 3.04 6.37 -11.74
CA ILE A 177 1.74 5.85 -12.18
C ILE A 177 1.94 4.81 -13.28
N ALA A 178 2.78 5.09 -14.28
CA ALA A 178 3.07 4.15 -15.37
C ALA A 178 3.67 2.84 -14.86
N LEU A 179 4.65 2.93 -13.95
CA LEU A 179 5.27 1.75 -13.33
C LEU A 179 4.26 0.95 -12.50
N GLY A 180 3.45 1.62 -11.69
CA GLY A 180 2.43 0.97 -10.87
C GLY A 180 1.36 0.30 -11.74
N VAL A 181 0.90 0.95 -12.81
CA VAL A 181 -0.04 0.36 -13.78
C VAL A 181 0.59 -0.84 -14.46
N LEU A 182 1.84 -0.74 -14.92
CA LEU A 182 2.55 -1.87 -15.54
C LEU A 182 2.61 -3.07 -14.60
N LEU A 183 3.04 -2.87 -13.35
CA LEU A 183 3.09 -3.94 -12.35
C LEU A 183 1.71 -4.53 -12.04
N THR A 184 0.67 -3.68 -11.96
CA THR A 184 -0.70 -4.14 -11.74
C THR A 184 -1.19 -4.99 -12.90
N VAL A 185 -0.96 -4.56 -14.15
CA VAL A 185 -1.36 -5.30 -15.36
C VAL A 185 -0.63 -6.64 -15.46
N THR A 186 0.70 -6.66 -15.22
CA THR A 186 1.46 -7.93 -15.23
C THR A 186 0.93 -8.90 -14.19
N MET A 187 0.60 -8.43 -13.00
CA MET A 187 0.00 -9.28 -11.95
C MET A 187 -1.37 -9.83 -12.35
N PHE A 188 -2.22 -9.02 -12.97
CA PHE A 188 -3.51 -9.50 -13.49
C PHE A 188 -3.33 -10.58 -14.55
N LEU A 189 -2.38 -10.41 -15.46
CA LEU A 189 -2.07 -11.39 -16.50
C LEU A 189 -1.51 -12.70 -15.91
N GLU A 190 -0.73 -12.62 -14.85
CA GLU A 190 -0.21 -13.80 -14.14
C GLU A 190 -1.28 -14.53 -13.30
N LEU A 191 -2.32 -13.82 -12.83
CA LEU A 191 -3.41 -14.40 -12.04
C LEU A 191 -4.51 -15.06 -12.91
N THR A 192 -4.75 -14.56 -14.11
CA THR A 192 -5.80 -15.07 -15.01
C THR A 192 -5.64 -16.54 -15.44
N PRO A 193 -4.43 -17.11 -15.61
CA PRO A 193 -4.28 -18.53 -15.98
C PRO A 193 -4.60 -19.51 -14.85
N LEU A 194 -4.76 -19.05 -13.63
CA LEU A 194 -5.03 -19.93 -12.47
C LEU A 194 -6.49 -20.39 -12.37
N GLU A 195 -7.38 -19.84 -13.20
CA GLU A 195 -8.80 -20.27 -13.28
C GLU A 195 -9.05 -21.43 -14.27
N LYS A 196 -8.01 -21.98 -14.89
CA LYS A 196 -8.11 -23.16 -15.77
C LYS A 196 -7.55 -24.40 -15.11
#